data_2fc370a0a19267e80ab6fdab1475b0b5
#
_entry.id   2fc370a0a19267e80ab6fdab1475b0b5
#
_cell.length_a   1.000
_cell.length_b   1.000
_cell.length_c   1.000
_cell.angle_alpha   90.00
_cell.angle_beta   90.00
_cell.angle_gamma   90.00
#
_symmetry.space_group_name_H-M   'P 1'
#
loop_
_entity.id
_entity.type
_entity.pdbx_description
1 polymer ?
#
loop_
_entity_poly.entity_id
_entity_poly.type
_entity_poly.pdbx_seq_one_letter_code
_entity_poly.pdbx_strand_id
1 'polypeptide(L)'
;YRKDLAANVIKFYDVDMFGAQEVLHNQLTDLLDRLPDYGYVGVGREDGKTKGEYSPILYRKDRFSVVKSGNFWLAEDMNAVGKKGWDAACERVATWAIFKDKKSGKEFFFLNTHLDHMGQVARHEGASLVLKQVKLLSRNLPVIVTGDFNAVPTDDPIKVLTDEKDPRHLTHARTLAPLCYGPEWTFHDYGRVPLDERVWIDYIFVKGNVKVLRHGVLAESLDNLYPSDHC
;
A
#
# COMPACT_ATOMS: atom_id res chain seq x y z
N TYR A 1 -2.22 -20.88 -10.12
CA TYR A 1 -1.38 -20.21 -11.11
C TYR A 1 -1.01 -18.78 -10.71
N ARG A 2 -1.90 -18.01 -10.03
CA ARG A 2 -1.68 -16.60 -9.69
C ARG A 2 -0.43 -16.37 -8.84
N LYS A 3 -0.14 -17.22 -7.86
CA LYS A 3 1.02 -17.08 -6.99
C LYS A 3 2.36 -17.07 -7.74
N ASP A 4 2.47 -17.89 -8.79
CA ASP A 4 3.68 -17.93 -9.63
C ASP A 4 3.74 -16.69 -10.54
N LEU A 5 2.60 -16.30 -11.10
CA LEU A 5 2.51 -15.14 -11.98
C LEU A 5 2.83 -13.84 -11.20
N ALA A 6 2.26 -13.65 -10.02
CA ALA A 6 2.55 -12.49 -9.16
C ALA A 6 4.04 -12.43 -8.76
N ALA A 7 4.62 -13.55 -8.33
CA ALA A 7 6.04 -13.60 -8.00
C ALA A 7 6.93 -13.30 -9.21
N ASN A 8 6.56 -13.75 -10.41
CA ASN A 8 7.32 -13.51 -11.62
C ASN A 8 7.29 -12.04 -12.05
N VAL A 9 6.16 -11.35 -11.89
CA VAL A 9 6.07 -9.88 -12.11
C VAL A 9 7.04 -9.16 -11.19
N ILE A 10 7.03 -9.47 -9.89
CA ILE A 10 7.92 -8.85 -8.90
C ILE A 10 9.40 -9.08 -9.27
N LYS A 11 9.75 -10.31 -9.67
CA LYS A 11 11.13 -10.65 -10.11
C LYS A 11 11.50 -9.93 -11.40
N PHE A 12 10.61 -9.90 -12.38
CA PHE A 12 10.88 -9.30 -13.69
C PHE A 12 11.19 -7.80 -13.59
N TYR A 13 10.43 -7.09 -12.76
CA TYR A 13 10.65 -5.66 -12.52
C TYR A 13 11.73 -5.38 -11.47
N ASP A 14 12.38 -6.40 -10.91
CA ASP A 14 13.43 -6.28 -9.87
C ASP A 14 13.01 -5.34 -8.74
N VAL A 15 11.81 -5.55 -8.21
CA VAL A 15 11.17 -4.66 -7.25
C VAL A 15 11.93 -4.65 -5.94
N ASP A 16 12.43 -3.51 -5.50
CA ASP A 16 13.17 -3.37 -4.24
C ASP A 16 12.28 -3.56 -3.02
N MET A 17 11.05 -3.01 -3.04
CA MET A 17 10.04 -3.18 -2.00
C MET A 17 8.64 -2.82 -2.50
N PHE A 18 7.62 -3.38 -1.87
CA PHE A 18 6.23 -3.13 -2.22
C PHE A 18 5.29 -3.33 -1.03
N GLY A 19 4.18 -2.59 -1.03
CA GLY A 19 3.01 -2.88 -0.22
C GLY A 19 2.08 -3.82 -0.99
N ALA A 20 1.51 -4.79 -0.31
CA ALA A 20 0.47 -5.63 -0.88
C ALA A 20 -0.79 -5.54 -0.01
N GLN A 21 -1.96 -5.77 -0.59
CA GLN A 21 -3.24 -5.74 0.10
C GLN A 21 -3.95 -7.09 -0.07
N GLU A 22 -4.91 -7.37 0.82
CA GLU A 22 -5.74 -8.59 0.83
C GLU A 22 -4.95 -9.91 0.97
N VAL A 23 -3.74 -9.84 1.48
CA VAL A 23 -2.86 -11.02 1.56
C VAL A 23 -3.21 -11.86 2.78
N LEU A 24 -3.74 -13.06 2.57
CA LEU A 24 -3.92 -14.04 3.63
C LEU A 24 -2.57 -14.68 4.04
N HIS A 25 -2.48 -15.20 5.26
CA HIS A 25 -1.25 -15.77 5.80
C HIS A 25 -0.62 -16.85 4.90
N ASN A 26 -1.45 -17.75 4.35
CA ASN A 26 -0.99 -18.78 3.42
C ASN A 26 -0.49 -18.19 2.09
N GLN A 27 -1.11 -17.12 1.60
CA GLN A 27 -0.66 -16.43 0.38
C GLN A 27 0.66 -15.71 0.62
N LEU A 28 0.84 -15.08 1.79
CA LEU A 28 2.10 -14.46 2.19
C LEU A 28 3.24 -15.49 2.23
N THR A 29 3.00 -16.66 2.82
CA THR A 29 3.96 -17.78 2.85
C THR A 29 4.28 -18.26 1.44
N ASP A 30 3.28 -18.52 0.62
CA ASP A 30 3.44 -18.92 -0.78
C ASP A 30 4.28 -17.92 -1.60
N LEU A 31 4.12 -16.62 -1.32
CA LEU A 31 4.86 -15.55 -1.99
C LEU A 31 6.32 -15.52 -1.52
N LEU A 32 6.56 -15.64 -0.21
CA LEU A 32 7.92 -15.65 0.36
C LEU A 32 8.72 -16.89 -0.07
N ASP A 33 8.09 -18.05 -0.22
CA ASP A 33 8.73 -19.25 -0.77
C ASP A 33 9.26 -19.02 -2.19
N ARG A 34 8.59 -18.16 -2.97
CA ARG A 34 8.98 -17.79 -4.34
C ARG A 34 9.93 -16.61 -4.40
N LEU A 35 9.96 -15.81 -3.35
CA LEU A 35 10.79 -14.61 -3.20
C LEU A 35 11.69 -14.75 -1.95
N PRO A 36 12.62 -15.72 -1.93
CA PRO A 36 13.42 -16.04 -0.73
C PRO A 36 14.32 -14.90 -0.27
N ASP A 37 14.61 -13.95 -1.16
CA ASP A 37 15.43 -12.76 -0.86
C ASP A 37 14.62 -11.64 -0.19
N TYR A 38 13.29 -11.81 -0.10
CA TYR A 38 12.44 -10.82 0.56
C TYR A 38 12.17 -11.17 2.02
N GLY A 39 12.06 -10.13 2.83
CA GLY A 39 11.46 -10.13 4.14
C GLY A 39 10.14 -9.37 4.12
N TYR A 40 9.40 -9.40 5.22
CA TYR A 40 8.18 -8.62 5.36
C TYR A 40 8.02 -8.05 6.76
N VAL A 41 7.16 -7.04 6.87
CA VAL A 41 6.54 -6.55 8.10
C VAL A 41 5.04 -6.48 7.89
N GLY A 42 4.27 -6.71 8.94
CA GLY A 42 2.81 -6.69 8.91
C GLY A 42 2.20 -7.84 9.70
N VAL A 43 0.91 -7.73 9.99
CA VAL A 43 0.12 -8.70 10.75
C VAL A 43 -1.27 -8.88 10.14
N GLY A 44 -1.93 -9.97 10.45
CA GLY A 44 -3.33 -10.19 10.10
C GLY A 44 -4.25 -9.23 10.86
N ARG A 45 -5.22 -8.66 10.17
CA ARG A 45 -6.08 -7.58 10.68
C ARG A 45 -7.03 -8.00 11.80
N GLU A 46 -7.36 -9.31 11.91
CA GLU A 46 -8.34 -9.79 12.88
C GLU A 46 -7.75 -10.03 14.28
N ASP A 47 -6.52 -10.53 14.36
CA ASP A 47 -5.92 -10.92 15.65
C ASP A 47 -4.55 -10.26 15.93
N GLY A 48 -4.09 -9.44 14.99
CA GLY A 48 -2.76 -8.83 15.09
C GLY A 48 -1.61 -9.84 14.97
N LYS A 49 -1.88 -11.03 14.43
CA LYS A 49 -0.93 -12.12 14.22
C LYS A 49 -1.09 -12.70 12.81
N THR A 50 -1.90 -13.75 12.68
CA THR A 50 -2.01 -14.52 11.42
C THR A 50 -3.41 -14.58 10.83
N LYS A 51 -4.44 -14.11 11.54
CA LYS A 51 -5.82 -14.16 11.07
C LYS A 51 -6.23 -12.92 10.29
N GLY A 52 -7.03 -13.16 9.26
CA GLY A 52 -7.52 -12.14 8.37
C GLY A 52 -6.47 -11.70 7.35
N GLU A 53 -6.83 -10.71 6.57
CA GLU A 53 -5.95 -10.15 5.54
C GLU A 53 -4.89 -9.23 6.15
N TYR A 54 -3.72 -9.27 5.53
CA TYR A 54 -2.62 -8.37 5.82
C TYR A 54 -2.62 -7.18 4.86
N SER A 55 -2.01 -6.10 5.30
CA SER A 55 -1.48 -5.04 4.45
C SER A 55 0.05 -4.99 4.63
N PRO A 56 0.79 -6.03 4.21
CA PRO A 56 2.20 -6.16 4.52
C PRO A 56 3.06 -5.25 3.64
N ILE A 57 4.28 -4.96 4.11
CA ILE A 57 5.35 -4.37 3.32
C ILE A 57 6.39 -5.46 3.12
N LEU A 58 6.67 -5.82 1.86
CA LEU A 58 7.74 -6.74 1.50
C LEU A 58 8.94 -5.96 0.97
N TYR A 59 10.15 -6.43 1.30
CA TYR A 59 11.39 -5.72 0.98
C TYR A 59 12.56 -6.67 0.75
N ARG A 60 13.50 -6.32 -0.11
CA ARG A 60 14.73 -7.07 -0.35
C ARG A 60 15.64 -6.99 0.88
N LYS A 61 15.95 -8.15 1.48
CA LYS A 61 16.79 -8.27 2.68
C LYS A 61 18.25 -7.89 2.44
N ASP A 62 18.75 -8.08 1.23
CA ASP A 62 20.11 -7.69 0.84
C ASP A 62 20.26 -6.16 0.77
N ARG A 63 19.17 -5.46 0.38
CA ARG A 63 19.15 -4.02 0.17
C ARG A 63 18.72 -3.22 1.40
N PHE A 64 17.76 -3.71 2.17
CA PHE A 64 17.17 -2.97 3.28
C PHE A 64 17.23 -3.71 4.60
N SER A 65 17.22 -2.93 5.69
CA SER A 65 17.00 -3.43 7.04
C SER A 65 15.90 -2.62 7.72
N VAL A 66 15.08 -3.29 8.53
CA VAL A 66 14.05 -2.67 9.34
C VAL A 66 14.70 -2.07 10.59
N VAL A 67 14.55 -0.75 10.77
CA VAL A 67 15.01 -0.03 11.97
C VAL A 67 13.93 -0.08 13.04
N LYS A 68 12.68 0.15 12.63
CA LYS A 68 11.50 0.11 13.48
C LYS A 68 10.26 -0.20 12.65
N SER A 69 9.31 -0.95 13.19
CA SER A 69 8.05 -1.23 12.52
C SER A 69 6.91 -1.31 13.53
N GLY A 70 5.69 -1.27 13.02
CA GLY A 70 4.49 -1.45 13.80
C GLY A 70 3.24 -1.48 12.93
N ASN A 71 2.12 -1.69 13.60
CA ASN A 71 0.81 -1.70 12.98
C ASN A 71 -0.15 -0.84 13.79
N PHE A 72 -1.18 -0.32 13.17
CA PHE A 72 -2.32 0.30 13.84
C PHE A 72 -3.60 0.01 13.06
N TRP A 73 -4.71 -0.05 13.79
CA TRP A 73 -6.02 -0.28 13.18
C TRP A 73 -6.65 1.04 12.76
N LEU A 74 -7.35 1.04 11.63
CA LEU A 74 -8.11 2.19 11.17
C LEU A 74 -9.45 2.20 11.91
N ALA A 75 -9.41 2.67 13.15
CA ALA A 75 -10.52 2.73 14.07
C ALA A 75 -10.34 3.91 15.04
N GLU A 76 -11.38 4.27 15.79
CA GLU A 76 -11.36 5.32 16.80
C GLU A 76 -10.28 5.08 17.85
N ASP A 77 -10.11 3.82 18.27
CA ASP A 77 -8.94 3.36 19.03
C ASP A 77 -8.04 2.55 18.10
N MET A 78 -7.01 3.20 17.59
CA MET A 78 -6.05 2.60 16.67
C MET A 78 -5.24 1.43 17.27
N ASN A 79 -5.28 1.21 18.57
CA ASN A 79 -4.60 0.11 19.26
C ASN A 79 -5.54 -1.08 19.50
N ALA A 80 -6.83 -0.93 19.23
CA ALA A 80 -7.82 -1.98 19.41
C ALA A 80 -7.74 -3.01 18.29
N VAL A 81 -6.94 -4.06 18.52
CA VAL A 81 -6.72 -5.16 17.57
C VAL A 81 -8.04 -5.82 17.19
N GLY A 82 -8.27 -6.04 15.89
CA GLY A 82 -9.45 -6.72 15.38
C GLY A 82 -10.74 -5.93 15.56
N LYS A 83 -10.67 -4.61 15.66
CA LYS A 83 -11.84 -3.74 15.73
C LYS A 83 -12.10 -3.04 14.41
N LYS A 84 -13.37 -3.01 14.03
CA LYS A 84 -13.87 -2.17 12.96
C LYS A 84 -13.94 -0.73 13.45
N GLY A 85 -13.51 0.20 12.61
CA GLY A 85 -13.63 1.62 12.90
C GLY A 85 -14.84 2.24 12.21
N TRP A 86 -15.51 3.16 12.89
CA TRP A 86 -16.62 3.96 12.36
C TRP A 86 -17.70 3.07 11.70
N ASP A 87 -18.01 3.33 10.44
CA ASP A 87 -18.99 2.58 9.62
C ASP A 87 -18.34 1.50 8.73
N ALA A 88 -17.11 1.06 9.05
CA ALA A 88 -16.38 0.08 8.26
C ALA A 88 -17.10 -1.28 8.15
N ALA A 89 -17.06 -1.87 6.97
CA ALA A 89 -17.60 -3.22 6.74
C ALA A 89 -16.72 -4.31 7.37
N CYS A 90 -15.42 -4.09 7.45
CA CYS A 90 -14.46 -5.02 8.08
C CYS A 90 -13.33 -4.27 8.80
N GLU A 91 -12.54 -5.02 9.55
CA GLU A 91 -11.34 -4.51 10.21
C GLU A 91 -10.33 -4.06 9.15
N ARG A 92 -9.65 -2.93 9.39
CA ARG A 92 -8.59 -2.41 8.52
C ARG A 92 -7.35 -2.12 9.32
N VAL A 93 -6.21 -2.52 8.79
CA VAL A 93 -4.91 -2.35 9.43
C VAL A 93 -3.95 -1.60 8.50
N ALA A 94 -3.17 -0.71 9.09
CA ALA A 94 -2.02 -0.10 8.43
C ALA A 94 -0.73 -0.66 9.01
N THR A 95 0.18 -1.03 8.14
CA THR A 95 1.53 -1.47 8.50
C THR A 95 2.52 -0.37 8.16
N TRP A 96 3.46 -0.08 9.05
CA TRP A 96 4.52 0.90 8.80
C TRP A 96 5.88 0.40 9.23
N ALA A 97 6.91 0.91 8.59
CA ALA A 97 8.27 0.70 9.03
C ALA A 97 9.19 1.89 8.67
N ILE A 98 10.23 2.08 9.47
CA ILE A 98 11.41 2.84 9.10
C ILE A 98 12.43 1.85 8.57
N PHE A 99 12.81 2.02 7.33
CA PHE A 99 13.83 1.22 6.66
C PHE A 99 15.13 2.01 6.53
N LYS A 100 16.24 1.27 6.60
CA LYS A 100 17.57 1.77 6.25
C LYS A 100 18.03 1.10 4.97
N ASP A 101 18.34 1.90 3.96
CA ASP A 101 19.02 1.45 2.75
C ASP A 101 20.50 1.13 3.09
N LYS A 102 20.87 -0.12 3.01
CA LYS A 102 22.23 -0.60 3.35
C LYS A 102 23.30 -0.03 2.43
N LYS A 103 22.94 0.33 1.20
CA LYS A 103 23.86 0.90 0.20
C LYS A 103 24.20 2.35 0.48
N SER A 104 23.20 3.18 0.78
CA SER A 104 23.39 4.61 1.02
C SER A 104 23.50 4.98 2.51
N GLY A 105 23.08 4.09 3.41
CA GLY A 105 22.98 4.34 4.85
C GLY A 105 21.79 5.22 5.24
N LYS A 106 20.98 5.69 4.28
CA LYS A 106 19.85 6.59 4.53
C LYS A 106 18.62 5.85 5.02
N GLU A 107 17.84 6.53 5.86
CA GLU A 107 16.58 6.01 6.38
C GLU A 107 15.41 6.68 5.68
N PHE A 108 14.28 5.97 5.59
CA PHE A 108 13.00 6.47 5.09
C PHE A 108 11.85 5.73 5.77
N PHE A 109 10.69 6.35 5.76
CA PHE A 109 9.45 5.80 6.30
C PHE A 109 8.59 5.23 5.17
N PHE A 110 8.06 4.03 5.39
CA PHE A 110 7.12 3.38 4.48
C PHE A 110 5.88 2.97 5.25
N LEU A 111 4.69 3.24 4.72
CA LEU A 111 3.41 2.78 5.25
C LEU A 111 2.60 2.14 4.11
N ASN A 112 1.94 1.02 4.42
CA ASN A 112 1.00 0.34 3.52
C ASN A 112 -0.33 0.12 4.22
N THR A 113 -1.44 0.34 3.51
CA THR A 113 -2.78 0.22 4.07
C THR A 113 -3.81 -0.20 3.02
N HIS A 114 -5.01 -0.53 3.48
CA HIS A 114 -6.18 -0.79 2.66
C HIS A 114 -7.39 -0.16 3.35
N LEU A 115 -7.94 0.93 2.79
CA LEU A 115 -9.12 1.60 3.34
C LEU A 115 -10.38 0.77 3.14
N ASP A 116 -11.42 1.09 3.89
CA ASP A 116 -12.68 0.34 3.81
C ASP A 116 -13.41 0.56 2.48
N HIS A 117 -13.97 -0.50 1.91
CA HIS A 117 -14.64 -0.46 0.62
C HIS A 117 -16.09 0.03 0.69
N MET A 118 -16.73 0.02 1.88
CA MET A 118 -18.14 0.41 2.07
C MET A 118 -18.27 1.71 2.87
N GLY A 119 -17.61 1.81 4.02
CA GLY A 119 -17.77 2.89 4.98
C GLY A 119 -17.17 4.20 4.48
N GLN A 120 -18.02 5.22 4.22
CA GLN A 120 -17.53 6.53 3.80
C GLN A 120 -16.85 7.28 4.94
N VAL A 121 -17.41 7.22 6.15
CA VAL A 121 -16.81 7.81 7.35
C VAL A 121 -15.48 7.11 7.66
N ALA A 122 -15.45 5.78 7.58
CA ALA A 122 -14.25 4.99 7.81
C ALA A 122 -13.12 5.33 6.80
N ARG A 123 -13.44 5.61 5.53
CA ARG A 123 -12.42 6.07 4.56
C ARG A 123 -11.89 7.46 4.89
N HIS A 124 -12.77 8.42 5.20
CA HIS A 124 -12.37 9.79 5.57
C HIS A 124 -11.47 9.80 6.82
N GLU A 125 -11.96 9.21 7.89
CA GLU A 125 -11.26 9.17 9.18
C GLU A 125 -9.99 8.30 9.12
N GLY A 126 -10.05 7.21 8.36
CA GLY A 126 -8.89 6.36 8.08
C GLY A 126 -7.78 7.14 7.36
N ALA A 127 -8.11 7.93 6.34
CA ALA A 127 -7.17 8.81 5.64
C ALA A 127 -6.59 9.88 6.59
N SER A 128 -7.44 10.50 7.41
CA SER A 128 -7.02 11.48 8.43
C SER A 128 -6.08 10.85 9.46
N LEU A 129 -6.38 9.63 9.92
CA LEU A 129 -5.53 8.88 10.84
C LEU A 129 -4.18 8.53 10.21
N VAL A 130 -4.16 8.11 8.94
CA VAL A 130 -2.92 7.87 8.20
C VAL A 130 -2.05 9.11 8.18
N LEU A 131 -2.57 10.30 7.83
CA LEU A 131 -1.81 11.55 7.86
C LEU A 131 -1.22 11.86 9.24
N LYS A 132 -2.05 11.68 10.28
CA LYS A 132 -1.62 11.90 11.67
C LYS A 132 -0.47 10.97 12.05
N GLN A 133 -0.59 9.67 11.73
CA GLN A 133 0.44 8.68 12.05
C GLN A 133 1.70 8.86 11.22
N VAL A 134 1.59 9.16 9.94
CA VAL A 134 2.74 9.51 9.08
C VAL A 134 3.52 10.67 9.71
N LYS A 135 2.85 11.76 10.10
CA LYS A 135 3.53 12.92 10.70
C LYS A 135 4.24 12.56 12.02
N LEU A 136 3.61 11.73 12.85
CA LEU A 136 4.14 11.34 14.16
C LEU A 136 5.32 10.37 14.03
N LEU A 137 5.17 9.34 13.18
CA LEU A 137 6.08 8.19 13.13
C LEU A 137 7.27 8.39 12.18
N SER A 138 7.10 9.18 11.11
CA SER A 138 8.17 9.38 10.11
C SER A 138 9.35 10.21 10.62
N ARG A 139 9.19 11.00 11.69
CA ARG A 139 10.27 11.83 12.28
C ARG A 139 10.97 12.75 11.25
N ASN A 140 10.21 13.26 10.28
CA ASN A 140 10.68 14.06 9.15
C ASN A 140 11.59 13.30 8.14
N LEU A 141 11.64 11.98 8.19
CA LEU A 141 12.24 11.17 7.13
C LEU A 141 11.47 11.31 5.82
N PRO A 142 12.10 11.01 4.67
CA PRO A 142 11.35 10.81 3.43
C PRO A 142 10.27 9.75 3.62
N VAL A 143 9.07 9.99 3.06
CA VAL A 143 7.88 9.18 3.29
C VAL A 143 7.41 8.56 1.97
N ILE A 144 7.04 7.28 2.03
CA ILE A 144 6.30 6.57 1.00
C ILE A 144 5.06 5.98 1.67
N VAL A 145 3.88 6.19 1.08
CA VAL A 145 2.63 5.56 1.50
C VAL A 145 2.02 4.87 0.30
N THR A 146 1.71 3.59 0.43
CA THR A 146 1.05 2.79 -0.60
C THR A 146 -0.25 2.21 -0.09
N GLY A 147 -1.14 1.85 -0.99
CA GLY A 147 -2.35 1.13 -0.60
C GLY A 147 -3.44 1.16 -1.66
N ASP A 148 -4.43 0.32 -1.41
CA ASP A 148 -5.77 0.45 -1.96
C ASP A 148 -6.57 1.39 -1.05
N PHE A 149 -6.96 2.54 -1.59
CA PHE A 149 -7.70 3.54 -0.83
C PHE A 149 -9.22 3.44 -1.04
N ASN A 150 -9.68 2.51 -1.89
CA ASN A 150 -11.09 2.35 -2.25
C ASN A 150 -11.80 3.70 -2.56
N ALA A 151 -11.07 4.60 -3.18
CA ALA A 151 -11.49 5.98 -3.45
C ALA A 151 -10.86 6.49 -4.74
N VAL A 152 -11.65 7.09 -5.63
CA VAL A 152 -11.15 7.73 -6.84
C VAL A 152 -10.52 9.10 -6.53
N PRO A 153 -9.71 9.69 -7.45
CA PRO A 153 -8.96 10.93 -7.17
C PRO A 153 -9.82 12.12 -6.71
N THR A 154 -11.11 12.12 -7.06
CA THR A 154 -12.07 13.18 -6.69
C THR A 154 -12.76 12.95 -5.35
N ASP A 155 -12.55 11.81 -4.73
CA ASP A 155 -13.20 11.44 -3.48
C ASP A 155 -12.53 12.10 -2.28
N ASP A 156 -13.31 12.20 -1.22
CA ASP A 156 -12.94 12.88 0.01
C ASP A 156 -11.67 12.32 0.68
N PRO A 157 -11.47 11.00 0.82
CA PRO A 157 -10.25 10.47 1.42
C PRO A 157 -8.97 10.90 0.68
N ILE A 158 -9.02 10.99 -0.65
CA ILE A 158 -7.87 11.41 -1.45
C ILE A 158 -7.62 12.92 -1.29
N LYS A 159 -8.70 13.72 -1.26
CA LYS A 159 -8.60 15.16 -0.96
C LYS A 159 -7.98 15.40 0.42
N VAL A 160 -8.41 14.65 1.45
CA VAL A 160 -7.82 14.73 2.81
C VAL A 160 -6.32 14.48 2.77
N LEU A 161 -5.89 13.45 2.03
CA LEU A 161 -4.45 13.09 1.93
C LEU A 161 -3.63 14.13 1.16
N THR A 162 -4.23 14.84 0.20
CA THR A 162 -3.52 15.70 -0.75
C THR A 162 -3.80 17.19 -0.61
N ASP A 163 -4.56 17.64 0.39
CA ASP A 163 -4.85 19.05 0.59
C ASP A 163 -3.56 19.83 0.93
N GLU A 164 -3.05 20.59 -0.02
CA GLU A 164 -1.82 21.39 0.12
C GLU A 164 -1.89 22.44 1.26
N LYS A 165 -3.10 22.77 1.74
CA LYS A 165 -3.28 23.65 2.90
C LYS A 165 -2.93 22.94 4.22
N ASP A 166 -3.00 21.60 4.24
CA ASP A 166 -2.55 20.81 5.38
C ASP A 166 -1.04 20.59 5.29
N PRO A 167 -0.23 21.06 6.25
CA PRO A 167 1.22 20.86 6.22
C PRO A 167 1.63 19.38 6.31
N ARG A 168 0.69 18.51 6.65
CA ARG A 168 0.90 17.05 6.67
C ARG A 168 0.68 16.40 5.31
N HIS A 169 0.06 17.07 4.34
CA HIS A 169 -0.35 16.50 3.06
C HIS A 169 0.74 15.64 2.42
N LEU A 170 0.29 14.69 1.65
CA LEU A 170 1.11 13.82 0.80
C LEU A 170 0.91 14.21 -0.66
N THR A 171 1.86 13.89 -1.51
CA THR A 171 1.74 14.13 -2.95
C THR A 171 1.63 12.80 -3.67
N HIS A 172 0.66 12.66 -4.57
CA HIS A 172 0.54 11.47 -5.41
C HIS A 172 1.76 11.35 -6.32
N ALA A 173 2.49 10.25 -6.25
CA ALA A 173 3.75 10.06 -6.97
C ALA A 173 3.61 10.25 -8.50
N ARG A 174 2.45 9.89 -9.08
CA ARG A 174 2.17 10.09 -10.51
C ARG A 174 2.29 11.55 -10.93
N THR A 175 1.84 12.51 -10.10
CA THR A 175 1.89 13.94 -10.43
C THR A 175 3.31 14.51 -10.45
N LEU A 176 4.24 13.85 -9.77
CA LEU A 176 5.66 14.24 -9.71
C LEU A 176 6.51 13.53 -10.77
N ALA A 177 6.00 12.46 -11.38
CA ALA A 177 6.75 11.64 -12.30
C ALA A 177 6.91 12.34 -13.67
N PRO A 178 8.14 12.54 -14.17
CA PRO A 178 8.36 13.10 -15.51
C PRO A 178 7.99 12.13 -16.64
N LEU A 179 7.83 10.85 -16.32
CA LEU A 179 7.43 9.79 -17.25
C LEU A 179 6.42 8.89 -16.60
N CYS A 180 5.24 8.79 -17.20
CA CYS A 180 4.16 7.88 -16.78
C CYS A 180 3.87 6.86 -17.87
N TYR A 181 3.50 5.63 -17.46
CA TYR A 181 3.13 4.53 -18.36
C TYR A 181 1.93 3.78 -17.78
N GLY A 182 1.15 3.16 -18.66
CA GLY A 182 0.03 2.29 -18.29
C GLY A 182 -1.33 3.01 -18.31
N PRO A 183 -2.39 2.30 -17.92
CA PRO A 183 -3.76 2.81 -17.96
C PRO A 183 -4.04 3.91 -16.92
N GLU A 184 -5.19 4.56 -17.08
CA GLU A 184 -5.74 5.56 -16.14
C GLU A 184 -6.68 4.93 -15.11
N TRP A 185 -6.48 3.65 -14.80
CA TRP A 185 -7.24 2.87 -13.82
C TRP A 185 -6.32 1.83 -13.17
N THR A 186 -6.67 1.38 -11.97
CA THR A 186 -5.89 0.37 -11.22
C THR A 186 -6.71 -0.87 -10.86
N PHE A 187 -8.05 -0.78 -10.84
CA PHE A 187 -8.94 -1.88 -10.56
C PHE A 187 -9.69 -2.34 -11.83
N HIS A 188 -9.74 -3.66 -12.06
CA HIS A 188 -10.36 -4.26 -13.26
C HIS A 188 -11.05 -5.61 -13.03
N ASP A 189 -11.06 -6.14 -11.80
CA ASP A 189 -11.67 -7.42 -11.43
C ASP A 189 -11.32 -8.55 -12.40
N TYR A 190 -10.01 -8.84 -12.56
CA TYR A 190 -9.51 -9.85 -13.51
C TYR A 190 -9.98 -9.64 -14.96
N GLY A 191 -10.19 -8.40 -15.35
CA GLY A 191 -10.70 -8.02 -16.67
C GLY A 191 -12.21 -8.11 -16.84
N ARG A 192 -12.97 -8.38 -15.77
CA ARG A 192 -14.44 -8.47 -15.84
C ARG A 192 -15.11 -7.10 -15.90
N VAL A 193 -14.51 -6.10 -15.24
CA VAL A 193 -15.02 -4.71 -15.30
C VAL A 193 -14.82 -4.17 -16.71
N PRO A 194 -15.89 -3.66 -17.38
CA PRO A 194 -15.77 -2.99 -18.67
C PRO A 194 -14.75 -1.87 -18.63
N LEU A 195 -14.07 -1.60 -19.75
CA LEU A 195 -12.94 -0.69 -19.79
C LEU A 195 -13.28 0.75 -19.35
N ASP A 196 -14.48 1.20 -19.67
CA ASP A 196 -15.03 2.52 -19.34
C ASP A 196 -15.56 2.65 -17.90
N GLU A 197 -15.69 1.52 -17.19
CA GLU A 197 -16.12 1.47 -15.79
C GLU A 197 -14.95 1.25 -14.80
N ARG A 198 -13.74 1.00 -15.31
CA ARG A 198 -12.56 0.78 -14.48
C ARG A 198 -12.15 2.05 -13.76
N VAL A 199 -11.72 1.90 -12.51
CA VAL A 199 -11.44 3.03 -11.61
C VAL A 199 -9.99 3.02 -11.11
N TRP A 200 -9.53 4.21 -10.73
CA TRP A 200 -8.24 4.40 -10.05
C TRP A 200 -8.46 4.46 -8.55
N ILE A 201 -8.01 3.45 -7.81
CA ILE A 201 -8.19 3.35 -6.35
C ILE A 201 -6.90 2.99 -5.61
N ASP A 202 -5.84 2.62 -6.31
CA ASP A 202 -4.54 2.30 -5.74
C ASP A 202 -3.55 3.46 -5.94
N TYR A 203 -2.82 3.80 -4.89
CA TYR A 203 -1.95 4.98 -4.92
C TYR A 203 -0.58 4.71 -4.30
N ILE A 204 0.39 5.46 -4.81
CA ILE A 204 1.67 5.70 -4.17
C ILE A 204 1.73 7.19 -3.85
N PHE A 205 1.73 7.54 -2.58
CA PHE A 205 1.95 8.90 -2.11
C PHE A 205 3.35 9.06 -1.56
N VAL A 206 3.89 10.26 -1.69
CA VAL A 206 5.23 10.59 -1.18
C VAL A 206 5.23 11.93 -0.44
N LYS A 207 6.20 12.11 0.47
CA LYS A 207 6.45 13.38 1.16
C LYS A 207 7.94 13.54 1.47
N GLY A 208 8.39 14.80 1.50
CA GLY A 208 9.77 15.14 1.82
C GLY A 208 10.72 14.90 0.65
N ASN A 209 11.97 14.57 0.93
CA ASN A 209 13.01 14.46 -0.10
C ASN A 209 12.94 13.12 -0.84
N VAL A 210 11.87 12.92 -1.60
CA VAL A 210 11.66 11.78 -2.51
C VAL A 210 11.66 12.28 -3.94
N LYS A 211 12.53 11.73 -4.79
CA LYS A 211 12.54 12.00 -6.22
C LYS A 211 11.84 10.88 -6.97
N VAL A 212 10.70 11.17 -7.55
CA VAL A 212 9.99 10.23 -8.42
C VAL A 212 10.61 10.31 -9.82
N LEU A 213 11.15 9.21 -10.31
CA LEU A 213 11.81 9.15 -11.62
C LEU A 213 10.83 8.74 -12.72
N ARG A 214 9.90 7.84 -12.41
CA ARG A 214 8.84 7.38 -13.31
C ARG A 214 7.72 6.76 -12.48
N HIS A 215 6.54 6.69 -13.06
CA HIS A 215 5.36 6.04 -12.48
C HIS A 215 4.74 5.12 -13.53
N GLY A 216 4.44 3.89 -13.16
CA GLY A 216 3.79 2.92 -14.05
C GLY A 216 2.61 2.26 -13.38
N VAL A 217 1.57 1.99 -14.15
CA VAL A 217 0.47 1.09 -13.80
C VAL A 217 0.64 -0.14 -14.67
N LEU A 218 0.85 -1.29 -14.04
CA LEU A 218 1.22 -2.54 -14.70
C LEU A 218 -0.02 -3.42 -14.87
N ALA A 219 -0.62 -3.38 -16.07
CA ALA A 219 -1.82 -4.13 -16.41
C ALA A 219 -1.50 -5.42 -17.19
N GLU A 220 -0.43 -6.12 -16.77
CA GLU A 220 0.00 -7.33 -17.45
C GLU A 220 -0.97 -8.49 -17.25
N SER A 221 -1.13 -9.26 -18.32
CA SER A 221 -1.77 -10.57 -18.30
C SER A 221 -0.92 -11.56 -19.09
N LEU A 222 -0.94 -12.81 -18.68
CA LEU A 222 -0.36 -13.92 -19.43
C LEU A 222 -1.48 -14.88 -19.86
N ASP A 223 -1.67 -15.08 -21.16
CA ASP A 223 -2.76 -15.88 -21.71
C ASP A 223 -4.15 -15.48 -21.17
N ASN A 224 -4.41 -14.17 -21.05
CA ASN A 224 -5.61 -13.58 -20.45
C ASN A 224 -5.80 -13.92 -18.96
N LEU A 225 -4.75 -14.37 -18.28
CA LEU A 225 -4.74 -14.59 -16.84
C LEU A 225 -4.03 -13.42 -16.16
N TYR A 226 -4.69 -12.81 -15.22
CA TYR A 226 -4.15 -11.68 -14.44
C TYR A 226 -3.52 -12.16 -13.13
N PRO A 227 -2.40 -11.57 -12.71
CA PRO A 227 -1.78 -11.86 -11.39
C PRO A 227 -2.67 -11.42 -10.22
N SER A 228 -3.40 -10.33 -10.40
CA SER A 228 -4.30 -9.70 -9.45
C SER A 228 -5.55 -9.19 -10.19
N ASP A 229 -6.58 -8.82 -9.48
CA ASP A 229 -7.74 -8.04 -9.94
C ASP A 229 -7.46 -6.53 -9.97
N HIS A 230 -6.32 -6.12 -9.42
CA HIS A 230 -5.73 -4.79 -9.56
C HIS A 230 -4.47 -4.83 -10.44
N CYS A 231 -3.98 -3.64 -10.83
CA CYS A 231 -2.73 -3.45 -11.57
C CYS A 231 -1.52 -3.27 -10.64
#